data_068a6009c22d35ad118d692d2451c548
#
_entry.id   068a6009c22d35ad118d692d2451c548
#
_cell.length_a   1.000
_cell.length_b   1.000
_cell.length_c   1.000
_cell.angle_alpha   90.00
_cell.angle_beta   90.00
_cell.angle_gamma   90.00
#
_symmetry.space_group_name_H-M   'P 1'
#
loop_
_entity.id
_entity.type
_entity.pdbx_description
1 polymer ?
#
loop_
_entity_poly.entity_id
_entity_poly.type
_entity_poly.pdbx_seq_one_letter_code
_entity_poly.pdbx_strand_id
1 'polypeptide(L)'
;ALQKAGIPVTRYYASEVDKYAIKVTQANFPDTVQLGDVRQVTADQVGDIDLLVGGSPCQGFSFAGKHLNFNDPRSKLFFEYVRLLKELKPKYFLLENVRMAQQSQDVISEHLGVEPIPINSNLVSAQNRYRLYWTNIPFTVPKDKGIVLTDIVEDGMVDRDKSHCLDANYFKGGNLKSYFEKHRRQLV
;
A
#
# COMPACT_ATOMS: atom_id res chain seq x y z
N ALA A 1 -6.08 10.15 -3.39
CA ALA A 1 -6.63 9.33 -4.48
C ALA A 1 -8.11 9.65 -4.72
N LEU A 2 -9.00 9.49 -3.73
CA LEU A 2 -10.45 9.68 -3.89
C LEU A 2 -10.82 11.06 -4.41
N GLN A 3 -10.28 12.13 -3.84
CA GLN A 3 -10.49 13.51 -4.31
C GLN A 3 -10.08 13.70 -5.78
N LYS A 4 -8.91 13.16 -6.19
CA LYS A 4 -8.47 13.23 -7.59
C LYS A 4 -9.36 12.41 -8.54
N ALA A 5 -10.08 11.41 -8.02
CA ALA A 5 -11.05 10.62 -8.75
C ALA A 5 -12.46 11.24 -8.75
N GLY A 6 -12.63 12.42 -8.13
CA GLY A 6 -13.94 13.07 -8.01
C GLY A 6 -14.91 12.38 -7.08
N ILE A 7 -14.43 11.47 -6.22
CA ILE A 7 -15.25 10.74 -5.25
C ILE A 7 -15.39 11.59 -3.99
N PRO A 8 -16.62 12.00 -3.60
CA PRO A 8 -16.82 12.78 -2.39
C PRO A 8 -16.48 11.93 -1.15
N VAL A 9 -15.80 12.56 -0.20
CA VAL A 9 -15.45 11.95 1.08
C VAL A 9 -16.00 12.85 2.18
N THR A 10 -16.98 12.36 2.91
CA THR A 10 -17.62 13.11 4.02
C THR A 10 -16.85 12.97 5.31
N ARG A 11 -16.21 11.81 5.53
CA ARG A 11 -15.40 11.55 6.72
C ARG A 11 -14.28 10.58 6.38
N TYR A 12 -13.09 10.84 6.89
CA TYR A 12 -11.92 10.01 6.70
C TYR A 12 -11.27 9.68 8.04
N TYR A 13 -11.14 8.40 8.32
CA TYR A 13 -10.46 7.87 9.50
C TYR A 13 -9.10 7.30 9.09
N ALA A 14 -8.09 7.49 9.92
CA ALA A 14 -6.77 6.89 9.73
C ALA A 14 -6.30 6.22 11.02
N SER A 15 -5.87 4.98 10.92
CA SER A 15 -5.18 4.28 11.99
C SER A 15 -3.69 4.25 11.68
N GLU A 16 -2.92 5.06 12.43
CA GLU A 16 -1.49 5.25 12.25
C GLU A 16 -0.83 5.51 13.61
N VAL A 17 0.37 5.00 13.82
CA VAL A 17 1.15 5.19 15.06
C VAL A 17 2.43 5.99 14.85
N ASP A 18 2.89 6.11 13.60
CA ASP A 18 4.06 6.92 13.28
C ASP A 18 3.72 8.41 13.35
N LYS A 19 4.36 9.11 14.29
CA LYS A 19 4.12 10.54 14.54
C LYS A 19 4.43 11.43 13.34
N TYR A 20 5.37 11.03 12.48
CA TYR A 20 5.73 11.81 11.30
C TYR A 20 4.70 11.60 10.18
N ALA A 21 4.24 10.36 9.98
CA ALA A 21 3.15 10.07 9.04
C ALA A 21 1.86 10.81 9.45
N ILE A 22 1.51 10.79 10.75
CA ILE A 22 0.37 11.55 11.30
C ILE A 22 0.54 13.05 11.02
N LYS A 23 1.72 13.61 11.29
CA LYS A 23 1.99 15.04 11.05
C LYS A 23 1.83 15.42 9.59
N VAL A 24 2.32 14.61 8.67
CA VAL A 24 2.17 14.84 7.22
C VAL A 24 0.70 14.72 6.81
N THR A 25 -0.02 13.75 7.33
CA THR A 25 -1.45 13.58 7.06
C THR A 25 -2.24 14.80 7.53
N GLN A 26 -2.04 15.25 8.77
CA GLN A 26 -2.75 16.41 9.31
C GLN A 26 -2.43 17.72 8.59
N ALA A 27 -1.18 17.88 8.11
CA ALA A 27 -0.81 19.07 7.32
C ALA A 27 -1.50 19.12 5.95
N ASN A 28 -1.74 17.98 5.32
CA ASN A 28 -2.36 17.90 3.99
C ASN A 28 -3.88 17.67 4.03
N PHE A 29 -4.38 17.02 5.08
CA PHE A 29 -5.78 16.64 5.27
C PHE A 29 -6.17 16.85 6.74
N PRO A 30 -6.38 18.09 7.18
CA PRO A 30 -6.60 18.43 8.58
C PRO A 30 -7.86 17.79 9.18
N ASP A 31 -8.86 17.50 8.35
CA ASP A 31 -10.12 16.87 8.78
C ASP A 31 -10.01 15.35 9.00
N THR A 32 -8.83 14.76 8.80
CA THR A 32 -8.61 13.33 9.06
C THR A 32 -8.72 13.03 10.55
N VAL A 33 -9.59 12.11 10.91
CA VAL A 33 -9.75 11.62 12.29
C VAL A 33 -8.72 10.52 12.54
N GLN A 34 -7.74 10.79 13.41
CA GLN A 34 -6.72 9.81 13.79
C GLN A 34 -7.25 8.87 14.87
N LEU A 35 -7.20 7.58 14.63
CA LEU A 35 -7.66 6.53 15.54
C LEU A 35 -6.50 5.86 16.32
N GLY A 36 -5.26 6.14 15.97
CA GLY A 36 -4.07 5.55 16.61
C GLY A 36 -3.84 4.11 16.21
N ASP A 37 -3.59 3.24 17.18
CA ASP A 37 -3.24 1.85 16.96
C ASP A 37 -4.46 1.04 16.49
N VAL A 38 -4.34 0.39 15.32
CA VAL A 38 -5.39 -0.41 14.71
C VAL A 38 -5.92 -1.52 15.61
N ARG A 39 -5.11 -2.03 16.53
CA ARG A 39 -5.49 -3.05 17.51
C ARG A 39 -6.53 -2.55 18.54
N GLN A 40 -6.65 -1.24 18.69
CA GLN A 40 -7.58 -0.60 19.62
C GLN A 40 -8.81 -0.02 18.92
N VAL A 41 -8.84 -0.02 17.61
CA VAL A 41 -9.97 0.49 16.83
C VAL A 41 -11.15 -0.47 16.93
N THR A 42 -12.32 0.07 17.28
CA THR A 42 -13.59 -0.67 17.33
C THR A 42 -14.59 -0.14 16.31
N ALA A 43 -15.55 -0.97 15.92
CA ALA A 43 -16.60 -0.58 14.99
C ALA A 43 -17.40 0.62 15.49
N ASP A 44 -17.67 0.69 16.79
CA ASP A 44 -18.44 1.79 17.40
C ASP A 44 -17.77 3.17 17.30
N GLN A 45 -16.44 3.19 17.24
CA GLN A 45 -15.68 4.46 17.08
C GLN A 45 -15.84 5.07 15.68
N VAL A 46 -16.05 4.26 14.67
CA VAL A 46 -16.11 4.72 13.26
C VAL A 46 -17.51 4.68 12.67
N GLY A 47 -18.42 3.84 13.21
CA GLY A 47 -19.76 3.67 12.70
C GLY A 47 -19.76 3.07 11.29
N ASP A 48 -20.79 3.39 10.52
CA ASP A 48 -20.90 2.89 9.13
C ASP A 48 -19.85 3.55 8.23
N ILE A 49 -19.12 2.72 7.49
CA ILE A 49 -18.14 3.15 6.49
C ILE A 49 -18.41 2.48 5.14
N ASP A 50 -18.20 3.20 4.05
CA ASP A 50 -18.35 2.68 2.69
C ASP A 50 -17.13 1.94 2.19
N LEU A 51 -15.93 2.33 2.64
CA LEU A 51 -14.67 1.82 2.13
C LEU A 51 -13.64 1.60 3.25
N LEU A 52 -13.11 0.37 3.33
CA LEU A 52 -11.96 0.03 4.18
C LEU A 52 -10.72 -0.17 3.31
N VAL A 53 -9.68 0.61 3.55
CA VAL A 53 -8.38 0.49 2.86
C VAL A 53 -7.31 0.09 3.88
N GLY A 54 -6.44 -0.85 3.51
CA GLY A 54 -5.33 -1.26 4.36
C GLY A 54 -4.08 -1.66 3.58
N GLY A 55 -2.95 -1.63 4.29
CA GLY A 55 -1.65 -2.12 3.83
C GLY A 55 -0.91 -2.73 5.01
N SER A 56 -1.05 -4.03 5.22
CA SER A 56 -0.39 -4.70 6.34
C SER A 56 1.11 -4.90 6.09
N PRO A 57 1.97 -4.87 7.13
CA PRO A 57 3.38 -5.18 6.97
C PRO A 57 3.60 -6.55 6.33
N CYS A 58 4.41 -6.59 5.25
CA CYS A 58 4.70 -7.83 4.52
C CYS A 58 5.64 -8.80 5.26
N GLN A 59 6.34 -8.33 6.28
CA GLN A 59 7.42 -9.07 6.95
C GLN A 59 6.95 -10.31 7.71
N GLY A 60 5.69 -10.40 8.07
CA GLY A 60 5.10 -11.58 8.70
C GLY A 60 4.76 -12.71 7.73
N PHE A 61 4.65 -12.41 6.44
CA PHE A 61 4.29 -13.37 5.40
C PHE A 61 5.50 -13.90 4.61
N SER A 62 6.68 -13.30 4.75
CA SER A 62 7.85 -13.57 3.90
C SER A 62 8.75 -14.72 4.38
N PHE A 63 8.46 -15.38 5.49
CA PHE A 63 9.28 -16.50 5.96
C PHE A 63 8.75 -17.83 5.46
N ALA A 64 9.43 -18.31 4.43
CA ALA A 64 9.27 -19.58 3.77
C ALA A 64 9.09 -20.77 4.74
N GLY A 65 8.09 -21.59 4.46
CA GLY A 65 8.13 -23.01 4.78
C GLY A 65 7.64 -23.47 6.15
N LYS A 66 7.20 -22.59 7.01
CA LYS A 66 6.50 -22.98 8.26
C LYS A 66 5.23 -22.14 8.37
N HIS A 67 4.10 -22.84 8.48
CA HIS A 67 2.75 -22.32 8.69
C HIS A 67 2.74 -20.90 9.25
N LEU A 68 1.88 -20.04 8.70
CA LEU A 68 1.60 -18.72 9.25
C LEU A 68 1.56 -18.82 10.76
N ASN A 69 2.62 -18.34 11.39
CA ASN A 69 2.65 -18.35 12.83
C ASN A 69 1.72 -17.22 13.28
N PHE A 70 0.48 -17.57 13.61
CA PHE A 70 -0.53 -16.67 14.17
C PHE A 70 -0.02 -15.89 15.39
N ASN A 71 1.11 -16.31 15.95
CA ASN A 71 1.79 -15.64 17.06
C ASN A 71 2.84 -14.61 16.62
N ASP A 72 3.17 -14.48 15.32
CA ASP A 72 4.07 -13.41 14.86
C ASP A 72 3.36 -12.07 14.98
N PRO A 73 3.92 -11.10 15.74
CA PRO A 73 3.31 -9.77 15.92
C PRO A 73 3.01 -9.04 14.60
N ARG A 74 3.74 -9.36 13.54
CA ARG A 74 3.60 -8.74 12.22
C ARG A 74 2.44 -9.32 11.41
N SER A 75 2.17 -10.62 11.56
CA SER A 75 0.97 -11.26 10.99
C SER A 75 -0.30 -10.79 11.69
N LYS A 76 -0.21 -10.46 12.99
CA LYS A 76 -1.34 -9.96 13.77
C LYS A 76 -1.99 -8.71 13.15
N LEU A 77 -1.22 -7.82 12.54
CA LEU A 77 -1.78 -6.60 11.94
C LEU A 77 -2.65 -6.88 10.70
N PHE A 78 -2.35 -7.93 9.93
CA PHE A 78 -3.27 -8.38 8.87
C PHE A 78 -4.60 -8.86 9.46
N PHE A 79 -4.56 -9.62 10.55
CA PHE A 79 -5.79 -10.10 11.18
C PHE A 79 -6.62 -8.99 11.83
N GLU A 80 -5.99 -7.88 12.23
CA GLU A 80 -6.74 -6.68 12.65
C GLU A 80 -7.52 -6.06 11.47
N TYR A 81 -6.92 -6.04 10.27
CA TYR A 81 -7.65 -5.64 9.07
C TYR A 81 -8.83 -6.58 8.79
N VAL A 82 -8.62 -7.90 8.86
CA VAL A 82 -9.69 -8.89 8.69
C VAL A 82 -10.78 -8.75 9.76
N ARG A 83 -10.40 -8.47 11.01
CA ARG A 83 -11.34 -8.21 12.10
C ARG A 83 -12.24 -7.02 11.77
N LEU A 84 -11.64 -5.89 11.43
CA LEU A 84 -12.37 -4.67 11.07
C LEU A 84 -13.24 -4.87 9.82
N LEU A 85 -12.77 -5.62 8.83
CA LEU A 85 -13.55 -5.94 7.64
C LEU A 85 -14.83 -6.73 8.00
N LYS A 86 -14.72 -7.68 8.93
CA LYS A 86 -15.85 -8.49 9.40
C LYS A 86 -16.81 -7.72 10.30
N GLU A 87 -16.29 -6.84 11.15
CA GLU A 87 -17.10 -6.03 12.07
C GLU A 87 -17.84 -4.91 11.34
N LEU A 88 -17.14 -4.15 10.52
CA LEU A 88 -17.66 -2.97 9.83
C LEU A 88 -18.48 -3.30 8.58
N LYS A 89 -18.21 -4.42 7.93
CA LYS A 89 -18.88 -4.86 6.69
C LYS A 89 -19.02 -3.75 5.65
N PRO A 90 -17.93 -3.05 5.31
CA PRO A 90 -18.00 -1.93 4.38
C PRO A 90 -18.46 -2.43 3.00
N LYS A 91 -19.10 -1.54 2.23
CA LYS A 91 -19.52 -1.86 0.86
C LYS A 91 -18.34 -2.24 -0.03
N TYR A 92 -17.20 -1.56 0.18
CA TYR A 92 -15.97 -1.78 -0.56
C TYR A 92 -14.78 -1.98 0.38
N PHE A 93 -13.84 -2.79 -0.05
CA PHE A 93 -12.56 -2.92 0.62
C PHE A 93 -11.41 -2.99 -0.37
N LEU A 94 -10.22 -2.61 0.09
CA LEU A 94 -8.97 -2.73 -0.65
C LEU A 94 -7.82 -2.99 0.33
N LEU A 95 -7.13 -4.11 0.12
CA LEU A 95 -5.86 -4.40 0.78
C LEU A 95 -4.73 -4.34 -0.24
N GLU A 96 -3.70 -3.57 0.04
CA GLU A 96 -2.46 -3.50 -0.77
C GLU A 96 -1.33 -4.23 -0.08
N ASN A 97 -0.52 -4.97 -0.85
CA ASN A 97 0.73 -5.51 -0.34
C ASN A 97 1.80 -5.65 -1.43
N VAL A 98 3.03 -5.92 -1.01
CA VAL A 98 4.15 -6.21 -1.91
C VAL A 98 4.02 -7.61 -2.50
N ARG A 99 4.80 -7.89 -3.54
CA ARG A 99 4.96 -9.25 -4.05
C ARG A 99 5.46 -10.18 -2.93
N MET A 100 4.81 -11.33 -2.79
CA MET A 100 5.10 -12.34 -1.77
C MET A 100 4.96 -13.74 -2.34
N ALA A 101 5.37 -14.77 -1.56
CA ALA A 101 5.22 -16.16 -1.93
C ALA A 101 3.74 -16.53 -2.12
N GLN A 102 3.46 -17.47 -3.04
CA GLN A 102 2.08 -17.89 -3.37
C GLN A 102 1.32 -18.34 -2.12
N GLN A 103 1.92 -19.14 -1.27
CA GLN A 103 1.31 -19.60 -0.02
C GLN A 103 0.79 -18.44 0.87
N SER A 104 1.52 -17.31 0.90
CA SER A 104 1.08 -16.14 1.66
C SER A 104 -0.07 -15.41 0.96
N GLN A 105 -0.09 -15.41 -0.38
CA GLN A 105 -1.20 -14.87 -1.15
C GLN A 105 -2.46 -15.70 -0.92
N ASP A 106 -2.35 -17.04 -0.93
CA ASP A 106 -3.46 -17.99 -0.74
C ASP A 106 -4.15 -17.74 0.60
N VAL A 107 -3.37 -17.54 1.67
CA VAL A 107 -3.93 -17.25 3.00
C VAL A 107 -4.68 -15.93 3.03
N ILE A 108 -4.12 -14.87 2.42
CA ILE A 108 -4.82 -13.57 2.35
C ILE A 108 -6.12 -13.74 1.54
N SER A 109 -6.05 -14.44 0.40
CA SER A 109 -7.19 -14.71 -0.48
C SER A 109 -8.30 -15.49 0.24
N GLU A 110 -7.93 -16.53 1.01
CA GLU A 110 -8.87 -17.31 1.82
C GLU A 110 -9.64 -16.43 2.82
N HIS A 111 -8.94 -15.51 3.51
CA HIS A 111 -9.55 -14.64 4.51
C HIS A 111 -10.41 -13.52 3.92
N LEU A 112 -10.05 -13.03 2.73
CA LEU A 112 -10.74 -11.92 2.06
C LEU A 112 -11.77 -12.39 1.02
N GLY A 113 -11.74 -13.66 0.62
CA GLY A 113 -12.67 -14.24 -0.35
C GLY A 113 -12.47 -13.76 -1.78
N VAL A 114 -11.29 -13.18 -2.10
CA VAL A 114 -10.94 -12.68 -3.44
C VAL A 114 -9.48 -12.96 -3.75
N GLU A 115 -9.15 -13.14 -5.03
CA GLU A 115 -7.77 -13.31 -5.48
C GLU A 115 -7.06 -11.97 -5.65
N PRO A 116 -5.71 -11.94 -5.50
CA PRO A 116 -4.94 -10.73 -5.67
C PRO A 116 -4.82 -10.32 -7.13
N ILE A 117 -4.91 -9.03 -7.36
CA ILE A 117 -4.72 -8.43 -8.67
C ILE A 117 -3.33 -7.80 -8.71
N PRO A 118 -2.42 -8.29 -9.56
CA PRO A 118 -1.11 -7.68 -9.71
C PRO A 118 -1.18 -6.44 -10.58
N ILE A 119 -0.69 -5.31 -10.07
CA ILE A 119 -0.57 -4.07 -10.83
C ILE A 119 0.84 -3.50 -10.64
N ASN A 120 1.48 -3.12 -11.73
CA ASN A 120 2.70 -2.33 -11.68
C ASN A 120 2.36 -0.87 -12.01
N SER A 121 2.78 0.06 -11.17
CA SER A 121 2.54 1.49 -11.39
C SER A 121 3.20 2.03 -12.67
N ASN A 122 4.13 1.31 -13.29
CA ASN A 122 4.76 1.69 -14.56
C ASN A 122 3.76 1.86 -15.71
N LEU A 123 2.57 1.28 -15.61
CA LEU A 123 1.49 1.50 -16.56
C LEU A 123 0.98 2.96 -16.58
N VAL A 124 1.11 3.66 -15.47
CA VAL A 124 0.53 5.01 -15.29
C VAL A 124 1.51 6.03 -14.72
N SER A 125 2.77 5.65 -14.56
CA SER A 125 3.83 6.52 -14.03
C SER A 125 5.21 6.08 -14.55
N ALA A 126 6.22 6.92 -14.34
CA ALA A 126 7.60 6.61 -14.65
C ALA A 126 8.31 5.76 -13.58
N GLN A 127 7.57 5.00 -12.76
CA GLN A 127 8.12 4.21 -11.65
C GLN A 127 7.71 2.74 -11.75
N ASN A 128 8.67 1.83 -11.56
CA ASN A 128 8.39 0.42 -11.33
C ASN A 128 8.01 0.19 -9.87
N ARG A 129 6.72 -0.07 -9.61
CA ARG A 129 6.21 -0.41 -8.28
C ARG A 129 5.15 -1.51 -8.41
N TYR A 130 5.60 -2.76 -8.42
CA TYR A 130 4.71 -3.91 -8.48
C TYR A 130 4.05 -4.15 -7.13
N ARG A 131 2.71 -4.26 -7.14
CA ARG A 131 1.90 -4.50 -5.95
C ARG A 131 0.79 -5.50 -6.23
N LEU A 132 0.33 -6.13 -5.16
CA LEU A 132 -0.82 -7.01 -5.12
C LEU A 132 -1.96 -6.28 -4.43
N TYR A 133 -3.15 -6.37 -5.02
CA TYR A 133 -4.36 -5.74 -4.50
C TYR A 133 -5.45 -6.77 -4.34
N TRP A 134 -5.99 -6.93 -3.14
CA TRP A 134 -7.19 -7.70 -2.87
C TRP A 134 -8.34 -6.72 -2.69
N THR A 135 -9.38 -6.83 -3.50
CA THR A 135 -10.50 -5.88 -3.46
C THR A 135 -11.76 -6.47 -4.10
N ASN A 136 -12.91 -6.02 -3.62
CA ASN A 136 -14.20 -6.25 -4.26
C ASN A 136 -14.66 -5.06 -5.13
N ILE A 137 -13.82 -4.04 -5.30
CA ILE A 137 -14.11 -2.91 -6.18
C ILE A 137 -13.97 -3.36 -7.63
N PRO A 138 -15.00 -3.20 -8.47
CA PRO A 138 -14.88 -3.45 -9.91
C PRO A 138 -13.80 -2.52 -10.52
N PHE A 139 -12.90 -3.09 -11.29
CA PHE A 139 -11.84 -2.30 -11.91
C PHE A 139 -11.43 -2.90 -13.26
N THR A 140 -10.75 -2.10 -14.06
CA THR A 140 -10.02 -2.51 -15.26
C THR A 140 -8.55 -2.18 -15.07
N VAL A 141 -7.66 -3.11 -15.42
CA VAL A 141 -6.22 -2.83 -15.42
C VAL A 141 -5.96 -1.65 -16.35
N PRO A 142 -5.28 -0.60 -15.88
CA PRO A 142 -5.04 0.58 -16.70
C PRO A 142 -4.16 0.21 -17.92
N LYS A 143 -4.44 0.84 -19.05
CA LYS A 143 -3.55 0.76 -20.22
C LYS A 143 -2.25 1.48 -19.91
N ASP A 144 -1.15 0.99 -20.50
CA ASP A 144 0.13 1.68 -20.40
C ASP A 144 0.01 3.06 -21.07
N LYS A 145 0.35 4.10 -20.29
CA LYS A 145 0.37 5.49 -20.74
C LYS A 145 1.70 5.90 -21.38
N GLY A 146 2.69 5.01 -21.40
CA GLY A 146 4.00 5.27 -21.98
C GLY A 146 4.84 6.33 -21.23
N ILE A 147 4.46 6.75 -20.02
CA ILE A 147 5.16 7.80 -19.26
C ILE A 147 6.55 7.31 -18.88
N VAL A 148 7.60 8.00 -19.32
CA VAL A 148 9.00 7.69 -19.02
C VAL A 148 9.63 8.72 -18.09
N LEU A 149 10.82 8.41 -17.56
CA LEU A 149 11.50 9.30 -16.60
C LEU A 149 11.83 10.67 -17.22
N THR A 150 12.23 10.70 -18.49
CA THR A 150 12.51 11.95 -19.21
C THR A 150 11.30 12.88 -19.30
N ASP A 151 10.07 12.36 -19.19
CA ASP A 151 8.86 13.17 -19.23
C ASP A 151 8.59 13.92 -17.92
N ILE A 152 9.25 13.54 -16.82
CA ILE A 152 8.92 14.03 -15.47
C ILE A 152 10.09 14.68 -14.73
N VAL A 153 11.33 14.52 -15.21
CA VAL A 153 12.48 15.24 -14.64
C VAL A 153 12.49 16.68 -15.13
N GLU A 154 12.79 17.62 -14.25
CA GLU A 154 12.85 19.05 -14.59
C GLU A 154 14.13 19.37 -15.37
N ASP A 155 15.25 18.78 -14.96
CA ASP A 155 16.53 18.80 -15.63
C ASP A 155 17.34 17.52 -15.32
N GLY A 156 18.51 17.38 -15.95
CA GLY A 156 19.36 16.19 -15.74
C GLY A 156 19.18 15.12 -16.81
N MET A 157 19.96 14.07 -16.67
CA MET A 157 19.94 12.89 -17.55
C MET A 157 19.57 11.64 -16.77
N VAL A 158 18.79 10.78 -17.41
CA VAL A 158 18.40 9.49 -16.86
C VAL A 158 18.90 8.36 -17.75
N ASP A 159 19.26 7.24 -17.14
CA ASP A 159 19.83 6.07 -17.81
C ASP A 159 18.77 5.00 -18.15
N ARG A 160 17.49 5.27 -17.86
CA ARG A 160 16.39 4.31 -18.06
C ARG A 160 15.04 4.99 -18.18
N ASP A 161 14.09 4.29 -18.77
CA ASP A 161 12.72 4.81 -18.98
C ASP A 161 11.89 4.84 -17.70
N LYS A 162 12.10 3.89 -16.79
CA LYS A 162 11.31 3.77 -15.54
C LYS A 162 12.23 3.72 -14.34
N SER A 163 11.94 4.53 -13.34
CA SER A 163 12.71 4.54 -12.09
C SER A 163 12.58 3.24 -11.32
N HIS A 164 13.56 2.96 -10.48
CA HIS A 164 13.42 1.99 -9.40
C HIS A 164 12.33 2.42 -8.42
N CYS A 165 11.74 1.44 -7.72
CA CYS A 165 10.77 1.74 -6.66
C CYS A 165 11.39 2.66 -5.59
N LEU A 166 10.71 3.76 -5.31
CA LEU A 166 11.09 4.65 -4.20
C LEU A 166 11.03 3.90 -2.87
N ASP A 167 12.06 4.01 -2.09
CA ASP A 167 12.16 3.42 -0.75
C ASP A 167 12.40 4.49 0.33
N ALA A 168 12.16 4.13 1.59
CA ALA A 168 12.34 5.03 2.74
C ALA A 168 13.79 5.42 3.03
N ASN A 169 14.75 4.88 2.28
CA ASN A 169 16.19 5.10 2.51
C ASN A 169 16.82 6.14 1.57
N TYR A 170 16.04 6.90 0.83
CA TYR A 170 16.56 7.95 -0.05
C TYR A 170 17.41 8.98 0.69
N PHE A 171 17.11 9.26 1.96
CA PHE A 171 17.92 10.15 2.82
C PHE A 171 19.38 9.71 3.00
N LYS A 172 19.70 8.43 2.73
CA LYS A 172 21.08 7.90 2.78
C LYS A 172 21.91 8.25 1.55
N GLY A 173 21.35 9.00 0.63
CA GLY A 173 21.98 9.45 -0.61
C GLY A 173 22.16 8.35 -1.65
N GLY A 174 22.61 8.75 -2.82
CA GLY A 174 22.95 7.86 -3.92
C GLY A 174 24.21 7.06 -3.62
N ASN A 175 24.21 5.78 -3.99
CA ASN A 175 25.37 4.90 -3.92
C ASN A 175 25.39 4.04 -5.19
N LEU A 176 26.42 4.17 -6.01
CA LEU A 176 26.53 3.49 -7.30
C LEU A 176 26.38 1.97 -7.18
N LYS A 177 26.94 1.37 -6.14
CA LYS A 177 26.78 -0.07 -5.88
C LYS A 177 25.31 -0.44 -5.63
N SER A 178 24.60 0.34 -4.82
CA SER A 178 23.16 0.13 -4.58
C SER A 178 22.33 0.38 -5.82
N TYR A 179 22.73 1.33 -6.65
CA TYR A 179 22.06 1.67 -7.88
C TYR A 179 22.18 0.55 -8.94
N PHE A 180 23.41 0.15 -9.27
CA PHE A 180 23.65 -0.83 -10.32
C PHE A 180 23.40 -2.29 -9.90
N GLU A 181 23.79 -2.67 -8.68
CA GLU A 181 23.71 -4.07 -8.23
C GLU A 181 22.37 -4.40 -7.53
N LYS A 182 21.77 -3.44 -6.84
CA LYS A 182 20.55 -3.67 -6.03
C LYS A 182 19.31 -3.02 -6.60
N HIS A 183 19.43 -2.32 -7.72
CA HIS A 183 18.32 -1.63 -8.41
C HIS A 183 17.51 -0.72 -7.45
N ARG A 184 18.22 0.12 -6.71
CA ARG A 184 17.64 1.01 -5.70
C ARG A 184 18.09 2.45 -5.91
N ARG A 185 17.23 3.39 -5.52
CA ARG A 185 17.50 4.82 -5.44
C ARG A 185 17.91 5.39 -6.78
N GLN A 186 16.92 5.63 -7.63
CA GLN A 186 17.12 6.26 -8.92
C GLN A 186 18.00 7.51 -8.79
N LEU A 187 19.01 7.61 -9.64
CA LEU A 187 19.87 8.79 -9.82
C LEU A 187 19.42 9.54 -11.08
N VAL A 188 19.57 10.84 -11.03
CA VAL A 188 19.33 11.79 -12.13
C VAL A 188 20.58 12.65 -12.30
#